data_282674c28132580d3bee2484158e5131
#
_entry.id   282674c28132580d3bee2484158e5131
#
_cell.length_a   1.000
_cell.length_b   1.000
_cell.length_c   1.000
_cell.angle_alpha   90.00
_cell.angle_beta   90.00
_cell.angle_gamma   90.00
#
_symmetry.space_group_name_H-M   'P 1'
#
loop_
_entity.id
_entity.type
_entity.pdbx_description
1 polymer ?
#
loop_
_entity_poly.entity_id
_entity_poly.type
_entity_poly.pdbx_seq_one_letter_code
_entity_poly.pdbx_strand_id
1 'polypeptide(L)'
;MPELATAGRPTAIVIGASVTGLFAASVLAEFADVTVVERDVLPAGPQPRTGVPQARHAHLVWSGGVRAFDDLVPGLVGDIVAAGGRLVHIMGDMVSRAPNEIWFRRFPSTHHRNLVCSRDLLDSVLRDRVLTHDRITLHQHTTVHALEGDARRVTGIRASGEDQELTFSADLVIDASGRGSRASHWLRDLGLPGVTERTVNAGVAYATRLYRAPGTTGDMDFPLINVQANPAAPPGRGGIILPAEGGRWIVTLSGTRGGEPTADPEAFVDFALALGDPVIGELIKSAEPIGGVETTRATGNRRRYYEKAERWPEGFAVLGDAVAGYNPVYGHGLTVSAQSAVALRGVLRRAHLAGPGTALRIQRAAARPVAAAWDLAVGQDAFYPGAADTPPTAVERFLARFVDRAVATGARNPRALGALLDVMSLEKPATRLLSPDMLLPMLFGPPKPFLQGPPMTEAERNSAML
;
A
#
# COMPACT_ATOMS: atom_id res chain seq x y z
N MET A 1 -13.85 -28.22 -46.02
CA MET A 1 -13.98 -27.64 -44.68
C MET A 1 -12.63 -27.08 -44.29
N PRO A 2 -12.44 -25.78 -44.06
CA PRO A 2 -11.15 -25.29 -43.56
C PRO A 2 -10.97 -25.79 -42.13
N GLU A 3 -9.87 -26.44 -41.86
CA GLU A 3 -9.40 -26.77 -40.52
C GLU A 3 -9.41 -25.52 -39.67
N LEU A 4 -10.24 -25.52 -38.62
CA LEU A 4 -10.11 -24.57 -37.53
C LEU A 4 -8.73 -24.81 -36.91
N ALA A 5 -7.75 -23.99 -37.30
CA ALA A 5 -6.49 -23.91 -36.56
C ALA A 5 -6.87 -23.70 -35.11
N THR A 6 -6.50 -24.64 -34.25
CA THR A 6 -6.60 -24.50 -32.80
C THR A 6 -5.76 -23.29 -32.42
N ALA A 7 -6.45 -22.15 -32.27
CA ALA A 7 -5.80 -20.94 -31.76
C ALA A 7 -5.15 -21.31 -30.43
N GLY A 8 -3.84 -21.19 -30.38
CA GLY A 8 -3.07 -21.44 -29.17
C GLY A 8 -3.67 -20.62 -28.02
N ARG A 9 -3.44 -21.06 -26.79
CA ARG A 9 -3.88 -20.32 -25.61
C ARG A 9 -3.31 -18.90 -25.64
N PRO A 10 -4.06 -17.85 -25.24
CA PRO A 10 -3.53 -16.49 -25.13
C PRO A 10 -2.30 -16.44 -24.22
N THR A 11 -1.42 -15.49 -24.48
CA THR A 11 -0.18 -15.29 -23.70
C THR A 11 -0.18 -13.91 -23.05
N ALA A 12 0.40 -13.83 -21.85
CA ALA A 12 0.54 -12.57 -21.14
C ALA A 12 1.94 -12.43 -20.52
N ILE A 13 2.41 -11.20 -20.46
CA ILE A 13 3.65 -10.83 -19.78
C ILE A 13 3.33 -9.91 -18.61
N VAL A 14 3.98 -10.16 -17.47
CA VAL A 14 3.96 -9.28 -16.30
C VAL A 14 5.37 -8.79 -16.03
N ILE A 15 5.58 -7.48 -16.05
CA ILE A 15 6.86 -6.84 -15.72
C ILE A 15 6.91 -6.53 -14.23
N GLY A 16 7.76 -7.24 -13.48
CA GLY A 16 7.93 -7.12 -12.05
C GLY A 16 7.21 -8.20 -11.25
N ALA A 17 7.92 -8.84 -10.31
CA ALA A 17 7.45 -9.91 -9.44
C ALA A 17 7.29 -9.47 -7.97
N SER A 18 6.83 -8.24 -7.74
CA SER A 18 6.37 -7.77 -6.42
C SER A 18 4.86 -7.99 -6.28
N VAL A 19 4.26 -7.56 -5.18
CA VAL A 19 2.84 -7.84 -4.85
C VAL A 19 1.88 -7.56 -6.01
N THR A 20 2.01 -6.41 -6.67
CA THR A 20 1.14 -6.07 -7.82
C THR A 20 1.31 -7.07 -8.97
N GLY A 21 2.57 -7.39 -9.31
CA GLY A 21 2.86 -8.30 -10.41
C GLY A 21 2.42 -9.73 -10.13
N LEU A 22 2.63 -10.20 -8.89
CA LEU A 22 2.20 -11.54 -8.49
C LEU A 22 0.67 -11.68 -8.51
N PHE A 23 -0.08 -10.69 -8.00
CA PHE A 23 -1.54 -10.71 -8.14
C PHE A 23 -2.01 -10.60 -9.59
N ALA A 24 -1.35 -9.78 -10.41
CA ALA A 24 -1.66 -9.71 -11.83
C ALA A 24 -1.39 -11.06 -12.53
N ALA A 25 -0.27 -11.71 -12.23
CA ALA A 25 0.07 -13.03 -12.76
C ALA A 25 -0.94 -14.10 -12.35
N SER A 26 -1.34 -14.13 -11.07
CA SER A 26 -2.38 -15.03 -10.57
C SER A 26 -3.70 -14.86 -11.33
N VAL A 27 -4.15 -13.62 -11.54
CA VAL A 27 -5.36 -13.33 -12.33
C VAL A 27 -5.20 -13.76 -13.78
N LEU A 28 -4.08 -13.42 -14.42
CA LEU A 28 -3.86 -13.71 -15.83
C LEU A 28 -3.77 -15.21 -16.10
N ALA A 29 -3.28 -16.01 -15.16
CA ALA A 29 -3.23 -17.48 -15.26
C ALA A 29 -4.62 -18.14 -15.37
N GLU A 30 -5.70 -17.44 -14.98
CA GLU A 30 -7.08 -17.89 -15.27
C GLU A 30 -7.36 -17.88 -16.78
N PHE A 31 -6.70 -17.00 -17.57
CA PHE A 31 -7.03 -16.69 -18.96
C PHE A 31 -5.93 -17.01 -19.98
N ALA A 32 -4.67 -17.06 -19.56
CA ALA A 32 -3.49 -17.09 -20.43
C ALA A 32 -2.35 -17.94 -19.82
N ASP A 33 -1.34 -18.23 -20.63
CA ASP A 33 -0.03 -18.62 -20.14
C ASP A 33 0.76 -17.34 -19.85
N VAL A 34 1.39 -17.27 -18.67
CA VAL A 34 1.93 -16.02 -18.12
C VAL A 34 3.45 -16.12 -17.98
N THR A 35 4.14 -15.15 -18.53
CA THR A 35 5.57 -14.93 -18.30
C THR A 35 5.74 -13.74 -17.34
N VAL A 36 6.31 -13.98 -16.18
CA VAL A 36 6.71 -12.94 -15.24
C VAL A 36 8.18 -12.63 -15.44
N VAL A 37 8.52 -11.35 -15.67
CA VAL A 37 9.89 -10.89 -15.89
C VAL A 37 10.31 -10.02 -14.72
N GLU A 38 11.35 -10.43 -13.99
CA GLU A 38 11.86 -9.75 -12.81
C GLU A 38 13.35 -9.45 -12.96
N ARG A 39 13.74 -8.21 -12.66
CA ARG A 39 15.16 -7.79 -12.78
C ARG A 39 16.05 -8.33 -11.66
N ASP A 40 15.46 -8.56 -10.47
CA ASP A 40 16.18 -9.08 -9.32
C ASP A 40 16.16 -10.61 -9.30
N VAL A 41 17.10 -11.21 -8.56
CA VAL A 41 16.97 -12.59 -8.11
C VAL A 41 16.09 -12.61 -6.86
N LEU A 42 15.02 -13.41 -6.89
CA LEU A 42 14.11 -13.51 -5.77
C LEU A 42 14.68 -14.41 -4.67
N PRO A 43 14.62 -14.01 -3.41
CA PRO A 43 15.11 -14.83 -2.31
C PRO A 43 14.24 -16.08 -2.11
N ALA A 44 14.84 -17.17 -1.64
CA ALA A 44 14.15 -18.44 -1.39
C ALA A 44 13.20 -18.43 -0.17
N GLY A 45 13.19 -17.37 0.63
CA GLY A 45 12.39 -17.27 1.84
C GLY A 45 12.08 -15.83 2.21
N PRO A 46 11.63 -15.55 3.45
CA PRO A 46 11.27 -14.21 3.91
C PRO A 46 12.53 -13.36 4.18
N GLN A 47 13.18 -12.94 3.12
CA GLN A 47 14.40 -12.14 3.15
C GLN A 47 14.21 -10.84 2.36
N PRO A 48 14.93 -9.76 2.75
CA PRO A 48 14.88 -8.47 2.09
C PRO A 48 15.26 -8.56 0.60
N ARG A 49 14.56 -7.78 -0.23
CA ARG A 49 14.83 -7.65 -1.66
C ARG A 49 15.47 -6.29 -1.98
N THR A 50 16.50 -6.28 -2.80
CA THR A 50 17.20 -5.05 -3.22
C THR A 50 16.26 -4.10 -3.98
N GLY A 51 15.41 -4.62 -4.86
CA GLY A 51 14.47 -3.83 -5.66
C GLY A 51 13.25 -3.32 -4.91
N VAL A 52 13.09 -3.66 -3.63
CA VAL A 52 11.94 -3.24 -2.79
C VAL A 52 12.43 -2.62 -1.47
N PRO A 53 13.20 -1.51 -1.51
CA PRO A 53 13.80 -0.92 -0.30
C PRO A 53 12.75 -0.47 0.73
N GLN A 54 11.53 -0.12 0.28
CA GLN A 54 10.42 0.21 1.17
C GLN A 54 9.96 -0.97 2.05
N ALA A 55 10.30 -2.22 1.72
CA ALA A 55 9.96 -3.41 2.51
C ALA A 55 10.51 -3.38 3.95
N ARG A 56 11.56 -2.59 4.20
CA ARG A 56 12.21 -2.45 5.51
C ARG A 56 11.42 -1.60 6.51
N HIS A 57 10.34 -0.95 6.07
CA HIS A 57 9.49 -0.12 6.93
C HIS A 57 8.22 -0.85 7.36
N ALA A 58 7.49 -0.27 8.32
CA ALA A 58 6.22 -0.82 8.77
C ALA A 58 5.19 -0.89 7.62
N HIS A 59 4.54 -2.03 7.49
CA HIS A 59 3.49 -2.26 6.50
C HIS A 59 2.27 -2.89 7.18
N LEU A 60 1.10 -2.48 6.74
CA LEU A 60 -0.14 -3.17 7.05
C LEU A 60 -1.00 -3.28 5.79
N VAL A 61 -1.87 -4.29 5.75
CA VAL A 61 -2.88 -4.44 4.70
C VAL A 61 -4.22 -4.10 5.31
N TRP A 62 -4.87 -3.06 4.79
CA TRP A 62 -6.21 -2.67 5.22
C TRP A 62 -7.24 -3.76 4.91
N SER A 63 -8.33 -3.81 5.66
CA SER A 63 -9.34 -4.88 5.53
C SER A 63 -9.93 -5.03 4.12
N GLY A 64 -10.02 -3.94 3.34
CA GLY A 64 -10.37 -4.03 1.91
C GLY A 64 -9.33 -4.77 1.07
N GLY A 65 -8.04 -4.63 1.44
CA GLY A 65 -6.94 -5.39 0.84
C GLY A 65 -6.93 -6.84 1.29
N VAL A 66 -7.15 -7.10 2.58
CA VAL A 66 -7.23 -8.47 3.13
C VAL A 66 -8.27 -9.31 2.40
N ARG A 67 -9.47 -8.74 2.16
CA ARG A 67 -10.49 -9.41 1.36
C ARG A 67 -10.07 -9.63 -0.10
N ALA A 68 -9.41 -8.64 -0.70
CA ALA A 68 -8.91 -8.78 -2.06
C ALA A 68 -7.80 -9.83 -2.18
N PHE A 69 -6.96 -10.01 -1.17
CA PHE A 69 -5.92 -11.04 -1.13
C PHE A 69 -6.53 -12.44 -1.22
N ASP A 70 -7.51 -12.76 -0.36
CA ASP A 70 -8.17 -14.07 -0.37
C ASP A 70 -9.07 -14.28 -1.60
N ASP A 71 -9.65 -13.20 -2.16
CA ASP A 71 -10.41 -13.27 -3.40
C ASP A 71 -9.52 -13.58 -4.63
N LEU A 72 -8.29 -13.09 -4.64
CA LEU A 72 -7.30 -13.31 -5.71
C LEU A 72 -6.54 -14.64 -5.57
N VAL A 73 -6.15 -14.97 -4.36
CA VAL A 73 -5.39 -16.18 -4.04
C VAL A 73 -6.06 -16.82 -2.80
N PRO A 74 -7.03 -17.73 -3.00
CA PRO A 74 -7.81 -18.31 -1.90
C PRO A 74 -6.93 -18.94 -0.83
N GLY A 75 -7.17 -18.58 0.44
CA GLY A 75 -6.44 -19.05 1.60
C GLY A 75 -5.10 -18.32 1.89
N LEU A 76 -4.69 -17.37 1.07
CA LEU A 76 -3.43 -16.63 1.23
C LEU A 76 -3.31 -15.98 2.61
N VAL A 77 -4.38 -15.33 3.08
CA VAL A 77 -4.36 -14.68 4.40
C VAL A 77 -4.15 -15.69 5.52
N GLY A 78 -4.78 -16.86 5.40
CA GLY A 78 -4.60 -17.98 6.34
C GLY A 78 -3.15 -18.47 6.37
N ASP A 79 -2.51 -18.61 5.20
CA ASP A 79 -1.11 -19.04 5.08
C ASP A 79 -0.15 -18.00 5.68
N ILE A 80 -0.39 -16.69 5.46
CA ILE A 80 0.42 -15.63 6.06
C ILE A 80 0.28 -15.66 7.59
N VAL A 81 -0.94 -15.88 8.11
CA VAL A 81 -1.17 -16.00 9.56
C VAL A 81 -0.48 -17.26 10.12
N ALA A 82 -0.57 -18.40 9.44
CA ALA A 82 0.12 -19.63 9.83
C ALA A 82 1.64 -19.47 9.83
N ALA A 83 2.19 -18.60 8.98
CA ALA A 83 3.62 -18.27 8.94
C ALA A 83 4.04 -17.21 9.98
N GLY A 84 3.11 -16.72 10.84
CA GLY A 84 3.39 -15.78 11.91
C GLY A 84 2.82 -14.38 11.73
N GLY A 85 2.15 -14.10 10.62
CA GLY A 85 1.40 -12.86 10.47
C GLY A 85 0.19 -12.80 11.40
N ARG A 86 -0.36 -11.60 11.60
CA ARG A 86 -1.48 -11.38 12.52
C ARG A 86 -2.64 -10.70 11.83
N LEU A 87 -3.87 -11.15 12.09
CA LEU A 87 -5.10 -10.42 11.78
C LEU A 87 -5.53 -9.64 13.02
N VAL A 88 -5.49 -8.32 12.92
CA VAL A 88 -5.82 -7.40 14.01
C VAL A 88 -7.14 -6.68 13.74
N HIS A 89 -7.98 -6.53 14.76
CA HIS A 89 -9.21 -5.75 14.70
C HIS A 89 -8.87 -4.29 14.97
N ILE A 90 -8.79 -3.47 13.92
CA ILE A 90 -8.27 -2.11 14.00
C ILE A 90 -8.97 -1.23 15.06
N MET A 91 -10.27 -1.45 15.31
CA MET A 91 -11.01 -0.69 16.32
C MET A 91 -10.66 -1.10 17.77
N GLY A 92 -10.22 -2.36 17.98
CA GLY A 92 -9.93 -2.92 19.30
C GLY A 92 -8.42 -3.04 19.60
N ASP A 93 -7.63 -3.36 18.58
CA ASP A 93 -6.24 -3.77 18.73
C ASP A 93 -5.25 -2.69 18.30
N MET A 94 -5.73 -1.46 18.09
CA MET A 94 -4.87 -0.32 17.77
C MET A 94 -5.06 0.80 18.78
N VAL A 95 -3.95 1.29 19.32
CA VAL A 95 -3.84 2.52 20.12
C VAL A 95 -3.39 3.62 19.17
N SER A 96 -4.29 4.51 18.77
CA SER A 96 -4.00 5.50 17.72
C SER A 96 -4.33 6.92 18.18
N ARG A 97 -3.39 7.84 17.96
CA ARG A 97 -3.56 9.28 18.06
C ARG A 97 -3.70 9.86 16.66
N ALA A 98 -4.84 10.49 16.40
CA ALA A 98 -5.16 11.10 15.11
C ALA A 98 -4.30 12.34 14.80
N PRO A 99 -4.27 12.83 13.51
CA PRO A 99 -3.55 14.05 13.15
C PRO A 99 -4.00 15.31 13.92
N ASN A 100 -5.27 15.37 14.33
CA ASN A 100 -5.82 16.44 15.18
C ASN A 100 -5.59 16.21 16.69
N GLU A 101 -4.61 15.35 17.02
CA GLU A 101 -4.13 15.08 18.39
C GLU A 101 -5.10 14.36 19.31
N ILE A 102 -6.18 13.81 18.79
CA ILE A 102 -7.20 13.09 19.55
C ILE A 102 -6.88 11.60 19.61
N TRP A 103 -6.90 10.99 20.79
CA TRP A 103 -6.83 9.57 20.98
C TRP A 103 -8.16 8.89 20.64
N PHE A 104 -8.11 7.87 19.77
CA PHE A 104 -9.25 7.00 19.52
C PHE A 104 -9.53 6.11 20.72
N ARG A 105 -10.79 5.99 21.12
CA ARG A 105 -11.22 4.93 22.04
C ARG A 105 -11.16 3.60 21.32
N ARG A 106 -10.82 2.56 22.06
CA ARG A 106 -10.87 1.18 21.58
C ARG A 106 -12.30 0.66 21.73
N PHE A 107 -12.80 0.02 20.68
CA PHE A 107 -14.16 -0.54 20.67
C PHE A 107 -14.07 -2.00 20.22
N PRO A 108 -14.80 -2.92 20.90
CA PRO A 108 -14.95 -4.29 20.42
C PRO A 108 -15.55 -4.29 19.01
N SER A 109 -14.91 -4.95 18.07
CA SER A 109 -15.40 -5.09 16.69
C SER A 109 -14.76 -6.31 16.04
N THR A 110 -15.52 -6.99 15.19
CA THR A 110 -15.03 -8.07 14.32
C THR A 110 -14.90 -7.63 12.86
N HIS A 111 -15.32 -6.39 12.55
CA HIS A 111 -15.16 -5.73 11.25
C HIS A 111 -13.76 -5.11 11.14
N HIS A 112 -13.33 -4.80 9.94
CA HIS A 112 -12.07 -4.13 9.64
C HIS A 112 -10.85 -4.85 10.24
N ARG A 113 -10.68 -6.13 9.85
CA ARG A 113 -9.47 -6.89 10.18
C ARG A 113 -8.35 -6.53 9.22
N ASN A 114 -7.27 -6.02 9.75
CA ASN A 114 -6.07 -5.68 9.01
C ASN A 114 -5.03 -6.80 9.16
N LEU A 115 -4.28 -7.08 8.10
CA LEU A 115 -3.18 -8.01 8.16
C LEU A 115 -1.89 -7.27 8.47
N VAL A 116 -1.15 -7.77 9.45
CA VAL A 116 0.10 -7.22 9.97
C VAL A 116 1.17 -8.29 9.96
N CYS A 117 2.28 -8.02 9.31
CA CYS A 117 3.49 -8.84 9.29
C CYS A 117 4.63 -8.03 8.68
N SER A 118 5.86 -8.58 8.69
CA SER A 118 6.91 -8.01 7.87
C SER A 118 6.58 -8.13 6.38
N ARG A 119 7.10 -7.21 5.59
CA ARG A 119 6.93 -7.27 4.15
C ARG A 119 7.62 -8.48 3.55
N ASP A 120 8.73 -8.90 4.11
CA ASP A 120 9.49 -10.05 3.66
C ASP A 120 8.68 -11.34 3.81
N LEU A 121 7.96 -11.50 4.92
CA LEU A 121 7.05 -12.64 5.13
C LEU A 121 5.91 -12.63 4.10
N LEU A 122 5.23 -11.49 3.94
CA LEU A 122 4.13 -11.35 2.98
C LEU A 122 4.59 -11.68 1.55
N ASP A 123 5.69 -11.09 1.11
CA ASP A 123 6.23 -11.31 -0.25
C ASP A 123 6.65 -12.76 -0.46
N SER A 124 7.22 -13.44 0.55
CA SER A 124 7.60 -14.86 0.47
C SER A 124 6.38 -15.76 0.28
N VAL A 125 5.39 -15.65 1.19
CA VAL A 125 4.19 -16.49 1.14
C VAL A 125 3.39 -16.27 -0.14
N LEU A 126 3.20 -15.01 -0.56
CA LEU A 126 2.51 -14.71 -1.82
C LEU A 126 3.26 -15.28 -3.03
N ARG A 127 4.57 -15.15 -3.07
CA ARG A 127 5.43 -15.66 -4.14
C ARG A 127 5.32 -17.18 -4.25
N ASP A 128 5.45 -17.88 -3.13
CA ASP A 128 5.38 -19.33 -3.10
C ASP A 128 4.00 -19.84 -3.57
N ARG A 129 2.93 -19.14 -3.24
CA ARG A 129 1.57 -19.49 -3.70
C ARG A 129 1.33 -19.22 -5.17
N VAL A 130 1.90 -18.16 -5.72
CA VAL A 130 1.63 -17.74 -7.11
C VAL A 130 2.57 -18.44 -8.10
N LEU A 131 3.85 -18.51 -7.79
CA LEU A 131 4.84 -19.02 -8.75
C LEU A 131 4.87 -20.55 -8.87
N THR A 132 4.16 -21.28 -8.00
CA THR A 132 3.92 -22.72 -8.15
C THR A 132 2.83 -23.08 -9.14
N HIS A 133 2.14 -22.08 -9.71
CA HIS A 133 1.08 -22.31 -10.68
C HIS A 133 1.65 -22.71 -12.05
N ASP A 134 1.22 -23.85 -12.61
CA ASP A 134 1.75 -24.47 -13.85
C ASP A 134 1.78 -23.54 -15.09
N ARG A 135 0.96 -22.49 -15.09
CA ARG A 135 0.86 -21.53 -16.20
C ARG A 135 1.68 -20.28 -16.00
N ILE A 136 2.47 -20.21 -14.93
CA ILE A 136 3.28 -19.03 -14.63
C ILE A 136 4.75 -19.43 -14.74
N THR A 137 5.45 -18.81 -15.67
CA THR A 137 6.90 -18.96 -15.84
C THR A 137 7.59 -17.69 -15.37
N LEU A 138 8.59 -17.82 -14.51
CA LEU A 138 9.37 -16.71 -13.99
C LEU A 138 10.73 -16.62 -14.69
N HIS A 139 11.03 -15.44 -15.25
CA HIS A 139 12.37 -15.06 -15.73
C HIS A 139 12.95 -14.02 -14.78
N GLN A 140 13.89 -14.44 -13.94
CA GLN A 140 14.62 -13.58 -13.02
C GLN A 140 15.87 -13.01 -13.70
N HIS A 141 16.51 -12.03 -13.05
CA HIS A 141 17.72 -11.37 -13.54
C HIS A 141 17.55 -10.85 -14.97
N THR A 142 16.34 -10.35 -15.27
CA THR A 142 15.92 -9.95 -16.61
C THR A 142 15.33 -8.54 -16.57
N THR A 143 16.02 -7.59 -17.19
CA THR A 143 15.63 -6.17 -17.20
C THR A 143 14.92 -5.81 -18.49
N VAL A 144 13.69 -5.32 -18.40
CA VAL A 144 12.91 -4.84 -19.55
C VAL A 144 13.36 -3.43 -19.96
N HIS A 145 13.64 -3.26 -21.24
CA HIS A 145 14.12 -1.99 -21.82
C HIS A 145 13.09 -1.28 -22.65
N ALA A 146 12.24 -2.01 -23.40
CA ALA A 146 11.29 -1.45 -24.32
C ALA A 146 10.05 -2.35 -24.49
N LEU A 147 8.97 -1.74 -24.96
CA LEU A 147 7.83 -2.45 -25.52
C LEU A 147 8.07 -2.75 -27.00
N GLU A 148 7.58 -3.89 -27.47
CA GLU A 148 7.50 -4.25 -28.89
C GLU A 148 6.13 -3.91 -29.44
N GLY A 149 6.07 -3.46 -30.70
CA GLY A 149 4.84 -3.07 -31.38
C GLY A 149 4.86 -1.64 -31.88
N ASP A 150 3.70 -1.00 -31.88
CA ASP A 150 3.51 0.38 -32.34
C ASP A 150 2.48 1.14 -31.47
N ALA A 151 2.15 2.38 -31.90
CA ALA A 151 1.17 3.23 -31.21
C ALA A 151 -0.26 2.65 -31.17
N ARG A 152 -0.56 1.60 -31.95
CA ARG A 152 -1.88 0.96 -31.97
C ARG A 152 -1.90 -0.29 -31.08
N ARG A 153 -0.79 -1.06 -31.06
CA ARG A 153 -0.72 -2.32 -30.35
C ARG A 153 0.69 -2.63 -29.83
N VAL A 154 0.77 -3.02 -28.57
CA VAL A 154 1.93 -3.68 -27.98
C VAL A 154 1.78 -5.19 -28.22
N THR A 155 2.84 -5.81 -28.68
CA THR A 155 2.90 -7.25 -29.02
C THR A 155 3.93 -8.01 -28.19
N GLY A 156 4.65 -7.32 -27.29
CA GLY A 156 5.67 -7.94 -26.47
C GLY A 156 6.59 -6.92 -25.81
N ILE A 157 7.75 -7.42 -25.40
CA ILE A 157 8.82 -6.65 -24.75
C ILE A 157 10.20 -7.03 -25.26
N ARG A 158 11.15 -6.08 -25.19
CA ARG A 158 12.59 -6.36 -25.24
C ARG A 158 13.19 -6.23 -23.85
N ALA A 159 14.06 -7.19 -23.53
CA ALA A 159 14.73 -7.28 -22.24
C ALA A 159 16.17 -7.75 -22.41
N SER A 160 17.01 -7.56 -21.40
CA SER A 160 18.32 -8.19 -21.30
C SER A 160 18.37 -9.15 -20.11
N GLY A 161 18.88 -10.34 -20.35
CA GLY A 161 19.34 -11.30 -19.35
C GLY A 161 20.82 -11.09 -19.01
N GLU A 162 21.45 -12.10 -18.41
CA GLU A 162 22.86 -12.02 -17.96
C GLU A 162 23.81 -11.57 -19.05
N ASP A 163 23.73 -12.14 -20.27
CA ASP A 163 24.64 -11.80 -21.36
C ASP A 163 23.95 -11.77 -22.74
N GLN A 164 22.63 -11.66 -22.79
CA GLN A 164 21.90 -11.70 -24.06
C GLN A 164 20.67 -10.80 -24.09
N GLU A 165 20.38 -10.29 -25.25
CA GLU A 165 19.10 -9.63 -25.55
C GLU A 165 18.00 -10.69 -25.70
N LEU A 166 16.87 -10.44 -25.07
CA LEU A 166 15.69 -11.31 -25.08
C LEU A 166 14.49 -10.57 -25.65
N THR A 167 13.70 -11.27 -26.46
CA THR A 167 12.41 -10.75 -26.93
C THR A 167 11.32 -11.72 -26.52
N PHE A 168 10.28 -11.19 -25.88
CA PHE A 168 9.10 -11.97 -25.49
C PHE A 168 7.87 -11.40 -26.21
N SER A 169 7.10 -12.28 -26.86
CA SER A 169 5.82 -11.90 -27.49
C SER A 169 4.65 -12.25 -26.58
N ALA A 170 3.61 -11.40 -26.56
CA ALA A 170 2.39 -11.65 -25.81
C ALA A 170 1.19 -10.88 -26.38
N ASP A 171 0.01 -11.41 -26.09
CA ASP A 171 -1.27 -10.74 -26.39
C ASP A 171 -1.58 -9.58 -25.44
N LEU A 172 -1.04 -9.63 -24.21
CA LEU A 172 -1.18 -8.59 -23.20
C LEU A 172 0.10 -8.48 -22.34
N VAL A 173 0.61 -7.27 -22.20
CA VAL A 173 1.71 -6.89 -21.31
C VAL A 173 1.17 -6.05 -20.17
N ILE A 174 1.46 -6.44 -18.94
CA ILE A 174 1.15 -5.67 -17.71
C ILE A 174 2.44 -5.12 -17.13
N ASP A 175 2.57 -3.81 -17.05
CA ASP A 175 3.65 -3.18 -16.29
C ASP A 175 3.27 -3.04 -14.82
N ALA A 176 3.90 -3.83 -13.97
CA ALA A 176 3.82 -3.80 -12.51
C ALA A 176 5.19 -3.52 -11.88
N SER A 177 6.08 -2.83 -12.59
CA SER A 177 7.48 -2.58 -12.18
C SER A 177 7.64 -1.51 -11.09
N GLY A 178 6.52 -0.99 -10.56
CA GLY A 178 6.49 -0.11 -9.39
C GLY A 178 6.89 1.34 -9.69
N ARG A 179 7.38 2.04 -8.66
CA ARG A 179 7.71 3.49 -8.75
C ARG A 179 8.72 3.82 -9.83
N GLY A 180 9.61 2.89 -10.15
CA GLY A 180 10.63 3.00 -11.21
C GLY A 180 10.13 2.72 -12.61
N SER A 181 8.83 2.50 -12.83
CA SER A 181 8.25 2.21 -14.12
C SER A 181 8.66 3.20 -15.22
N ARG A 182 9.05 2.65 -16.34
CA ARG A 182 9.39 3.39 -17.57
C ARG A 182 8.23 3.47 -18.57
N ALA A 183 7.04 3.02 -18.20
CA ALA A 183 5.87 2.98 -19.11
C ALA A 183 5.64 4.30 -19.86
N SER A 184 5.73 5.46 -19.19
CA SER A 184 5.57 6.76 -19.85
C SER A 184 6.65 7.06 -20.90
N HIS A 185 7.86 6.50 -20.77
CA HIS A 185 8.93 6.60 -21.77
C HIS A 185 8.65 5.64 -22.92
N TRP A 186 8.35 4.39 -22.62
CA TRP A 186 8.04 3.39 -23.65
C TRP A 186 6.86 3.78 -24.52
N LEU A 187 5.80 4.36 -23.94
CA LEU A 187 4.66 4.86 -24.70
C LEU A 187 5.06 6.00 -25.65
N ARG A 188 5.94 6.91 -25.25
CA ARG A 188 6.47 7.96 -26.12
C ARG A 188 7.34 7.40 -27.23
N ASP A 189 8.16 6.40 -26.93
CA ASP A 189 9.01 5.72 -27.93
C ASP A 189 8.16 5.03 -29.02
N LEU A 190 6.95 4.58 -28.66
CA LEU A 190 5.93 4.09 -29.61
C LEU A 190 5.16 5.20 -30.34
N GLY A 191 5.48 6.48 -30.13
CA GLY A 191 4.83 7.62 -30.80
C GLY A 191 3.49 8.04 -30.15
N LEU A 192 3.25 7.69 -28.89
CA LEU A 192 2.05 8.13 -28.16
C LEU A 192 2.28 9.44 -27.41
N PRO A 193 1.23 10.26 -27.19
CA PRO A 193 1.34 11.50 -26.43
C PRO A 193 1.80 11.25 -25.00
N GLY A 194 2.43 12.24 -24.38
CA GLY A 194 2.79 12.22 -22.98
C GLY A 194 1.56 12.09 -22.08
N VAL A 195 1.71 11.36 -20.97
CA VAL A 195 0.65 11.16 -19.98
C VAL A 195 0.76 12.24 -18.89
N THR A 196 -0.38 12.81 -18.49
CA THR A 196 -0.44 13.76 -17.39
C THR A 196 0.04 13.09 -16.08
N GLU A 197 0.93 13.76 -15.38
CA GLU A 197 1.41 13.36 -14.08
C GLU A 197 1.13 14.46 -13.04
N ARG A 198 0.76 14.07 -11.83
CA ARG A 198 0.64 14.98 -10.68
C ARG A 198 1.49 14.46 -9.53
N THR A 199 2.19 15.38 -8.87
CA THR A 199 2.99 15.09 -7.67
C THR A 199 2.54 15.97 -6.52
N VAL A 200 2.47 15.39 -5.32
CA VAL A 200 2.29 16.11 -4.05
C VAL A 200 3.31 15.53 -3.08
N ASN A 201 4.21 16.37 -2.57
CA ASN A 201 5.35 15.91 -1.79
C ASN A 201 5.56 16.75 -0.53
N ALA A 202 5.07 16.26 0.59
CA ALA A 202 5.26 16.86 1.91
C ALA A 202 6.71 16.72 2.44
N GLY A 203 7.61 16.10 1.67
CA GLY A 203 9.01 15.88 2.06
C GLY A 203 9.14 14.90 3.23
N VAL A 204 8.21 13.93 3.33
CA VAL A 204 8.24 12.93 4.41
C VAL A 204 9.48 12.05 4.26
N ALA A 205 10.18 11.84 5.36
CA ALA A 205 11.22 10.83 5.50
C ALA A 205 10.82 9.81 6.56
N TYR A 206 11.35 8.60 6.43
CA TYR A 206 11.20 7.54 7.41
C TYR A 206 12.55 7.10 7.94
N ALA A 207 12.55 6.75 9.24
CA ALA A 207 13.58 5.93 9.86
C ALA A 207 12.90 4.74 10.53
N THR A 208 13.40 3.53 10.29
CA THR A 208 12.87 2.30 10.87
C THR A 208 13.97 1.54 11.58
N ARG A 209 13.66 1.03 12.76
CA ARG A 209 14.50 0.14 13.52
C ARG A 209 13.68 -1.03 14.04
N LEU A 210 14.27 -2.21 14.01
CA LEU A 210 13.68 -3.39 14.61
C LEU A 210 14.06 -3.48 16.09
N TYR A 211 13.14 -3.97 16.89
CA TYR A 211 13.37 -4.26 18.30
C TYR A 211 12.87 -5.66 18.63
N ARG A 212 13.52 -6.31 19.59
CA ARG A 212 12.92 -7.46 20.27
C ARG A 212 11.75 -6.94 21.10
N ALA A 213 10.60 -7.58 20.98
CA ALA A 213 9.44 -7.21 21.79
C ALA A 213 9.78 -7.29 23.28
N PRO A 214 9.65 -6.20 24.06
CA PRO A 214 10.09 -6.18 25.44
C PRO A 214 9.16 -7.00 26.35
N GLY A 215 9.70 -7.51 27.44
CA GLY A 215 8.96 -8.28 28.45
C GLY A 215 8.20 -9.47 27.84
N THR A 216 6.92 -9.58 28.14
CA THR A 216 6.01 -10.62 27.62
C THR A 216 5.19 -10.17 26.43
N THR A 217 5.45 -8.99 25.85
CA THR A 217 4.67 -8.47 24.70
C THR A 217 4.83 -9.29 23.44
N GLY A 218 5.90 -10.08 23.31
CA GLY A 218 6.10 -11.02 22.21
C GLY A 218 5.15 -12.22 22.24
N ASP A 219 4.66 -12.57 23.41
CA ASP A 219 3.79 -13.73 23.65
C ASP A 219 2.31 -13.37 23.74
N MET A 220 1.97 -12.10 23.65
CA MET A 220 0.61 -11.61 23.73
C MET A 220 0.19 -10.84 22.46
N ASP A 221 -1.11 -10.67 22.29
CA ASP A 221 -1.68 -9.82 21.22
C ASP A 221 -1.49 -8.32 21.55
N PHE A 222 -0.22 -7.89 21.62
CA PHE A 222 0.10 -6.50 21.87
C PHE A 222 -0.47 -5.59 20.78
N PRO A 223 -1.09 -4.44 21.13
CA PRO A 223 -1.72 -3.56 20.15
C PRO A 223 -0.70 -2.88 19.24
N LEU A 224 -1.15 -2.48 18.04
CA LEU A 224 -0.42 -1.51 17.24
C LEU A 224 -0.47 -0.15 17.93
N ILE A 225 0.67 0.54 18.00
CA ILE A 225 0.75 1.90 18.56
C ILE A 225 1.01 2.87 17.41
N ASN A 226 0.16 3.88 17.23
CA ASN A 226 0.30 4.84 16.14
C ASN A 226 0.09 6.28 16.64
N VAL A 227 1.08 7.13 16.45
CA VAL A 227 1.02 8.57 16.69
C VAL A 227 1.16 9.27 15.34
N GLN A 228 0.08 9.83 14.84
CA GLN A 228 0.07 10.47 13.52
C GLN A 228 0.61 11.90 13.59
N ALA A 229 1.26 12.32 12.51
CA ALA A 229 1.75 13.68 12.33
C ALA A 229 0.59 14.68 12.22
N ASN A 230 0.74 15.85 12.83
CA ASN A 230 -0.25 16.93 12.77
C ASN A 230 0.10 17.94 11.66
N PRO A 231 -0.69 18.05 10.58
CA PRO A 231 -0.45 19.03 9.52
C PRO A 231 -0.59 20.49 9.98
N ALA A 232 -1.34 20.75 11.04
CA ALA A 232 -1.54 22.10 11.59
C ALA A 232 -0.34 22.55 12.45
N ALA A 233 0.58 21.65 12.82
CA ALA A 233 1.77 21.95 13.60
C ALA A 233 3.03 21.45 12.89
N PRO A 234 3.43 22.05 11.75
CA PRO A 234 4.65 21.67 11.05
C PRO A 234 5.92 22.04 11.85
N PRO A 235 7.02 21.23 11.73
CA PRO A 235 7.09 20.03 10.93
C PRO A 235 6.32 18.87 11.57
N GLY A 236 5.51 18.16 10.76
CA GLY A 236 4.75 17.02 11.24
C GLY A 236 5.68 15.84 11.56
N ARG A 237 5.56 15.30 12.78
CA ARG A 237 6.29 14.11 13.23
C ARG A 237 5.32 13.04 13.71
N GLY A 238 5.58 11.80 13.33
CA GLY A 238 4.75 10.67 13.71
C GLY A 238 5.56 9.39 13.84
N GLY A 239 4.89 8.32 14.30
CA GLY A 239 5.52 7.03 14.42
C GLY A 239 4.52 5.90 14.62
N ILE A 240 4.97 4.68 14.36
CA ILE A 240 4.19 3.46 14.56
C ILE A 240 5.06 2.36 15.14
N ILE A 241 4.53 1.62 16.12
CA ILE A 241 5.01 0.29 16.50
C ILE A 241 4.07 -0.73 15.89
N LEU A 242 4.65 -1.65 15.15
CA LEU A 242 3.96 -2.74 14.50
C LEU A 242 4.55 -4.06 15.01
N PRO A 243 3.81 -4.79 15.89
CA PRO A 243 4.22 -6.13 16.28
C PRO A 243 4.23 -7.06 15.07
N ALA A 244 5.36 -7.77 14.87
CA ALA A 244 5.58 -8.64 13.75
C ALA A 244 5.98 -10.05 14.23
N GLU A 245 6.05 -10.98 13.30
CA GLU A 245 6.44 -12.36 13.56
C GLU A 245 7.80 -12.47 14.25
N GLY A 246 8.00 -13.55 14.98
CA GLY A 246 9.26 -13.84 15.69
C GLY A 246 9.50 -12.95 16.91
N GLY A 247 8.44 -12.45 17.57
CA GLY A 247 8.55 -11.62 18.75
C GLY A 247 9.30 -10.31 18.51
N ARG A 248 9.08 -9.69 17.36
CA ARG A 248 9.75 -8.44 16.97
C ARG A 248 8.76 -7.28 16.87
N TRP A 249 9.26 -6.09 17.12
CA TRP A 249 8.57 -4.85 16.80
C TRP A 249 9.27 -4.14 15.65
N ILE A 250 8.50 -3.78 14.62
CA ILE A 250 8.93 -2.86 13.56
C ILE A 250 8.53 -1.46 14.02
N VAL A 251 9.51 -0.62 14.34
CA VAL A 251 9.27 0.75 14.76
C VAL A 251 9.66 1.69 13.64
N THR A 252 8.67 2.35 13.05
CA THR A 252 8.89 3.33 11.98
C THR A 252 8.53 4.72 12.48
N LEU A 253 9.50 5.62 12.44
CA LEU A 253 9.35 7.04 12.71
C LEU A 253 9.24 7.80 11.40
N SER A 254 8.47 8.87 11.37
CA SER A 254 8.26 9.70 10.19
C SER A 254 8.34 11.18 10.53
N GLY A 255 8.77 11.97 9.56
CA GLY A 255 8.75 13.42 9.68
C GLY A 255 8.66 14.08 8.33
N THR A 256 7.90 15.17 8.24
CA THR A 256 7.82 16.01 7.05
C THR A 256 9.04 16.92 6.95
N ARG A 257 9.15 17.68 5.86
CA ARG A 257 10.27 18.60 5.62
C ARG A 257 10.60 19.46 6.84
N GLY A 258 11.86 19.39 7.30
CA GLY A 258 12.36 20.06 8.51
C GLY A 258 12.07 19.31 9.82
N GLY A 259 11.43 18.15 9.77
CA GLY A 259 11.16 17.28 10.91
C GLY A 259 11.57 15.83 10.66
N GLU A 260 12.47 15.60 9.72
CA GLU A 260 12.90 14.27 9.31
C GLU A 260 13.56 13.52 10.47
N PRO A 261 13.26 12.21 10.62
CA PRO A 261 13.95 11.38 11.62
C PRO A 261 15.40 11.11 11.20
N THR A 262 16.23 10.84 12.19
CA THR A 262 17.66 10.57 12.02
C THR A 262 17.94 9.11 11.64
N ALA A 263 19.07 8.90 10.97
CA ALA A 263 19.68 7.58 10.79
C ALA A 263 20.55 7.16 11.99
N ASP A 264 20.82 8.08 12.93
CA ASP A 264 21.61 7.82 14.12
C ASP A 264 20.84 6.93 15.09
N PRO A 265 21.35 5.74 15.43
CA PRO A 265 20.70 4.81 16.34
C PRO A 265 20.53 5.34 17.77
N GLU A 266 21.41 6.24 18.23
CA GLU A 266 21.35 6.82 19.58
C GLU A 266 20.24 7.87 19.67
N ALA A 267 20.09 8.71 18.64
CA ALA A 267 19.08 9.75 18.58
C ALA A 267 17.68 9.21 18.17
N PHE A 268 17.54 7.94 17.80
CA PHE A 268 16.28 7.35 17.35
C PHE A 268 15.21 7.35 18.46
N VAL A 269 15.61 6.97 19.70
CA VAL A 269 14.70 6.95 20.85
C VAL A 269 14.32 8.37 21.27
N ASP A 270 15.26 9.33 21.25
CA ASP A 270 14.99 10.73 21.57
C ASP A 270 13.98 11.35 20.58
N PHE A 271 14.11 11.03 19.30
CA PHE A 271 13.11 11.44 18.30
C PHE A 271 11.73 10.87 18.62
N ALA A 272 11.65 9.59 19.02
CA ALA A 272 10.39 8.94 19.38
C ALA A 272 9.76 9.53 20.64
N LEU A 273 10.56 9.93 21.65
CA LEU A 273 10.12 10.64 22.86
C LEU A 273 9.62 12.05 22.57
N ALA A 274 10.15 12.69 21.51
CA ALA A 274 9.78 14.04 21.07
C ALA A 274 8.58 14.09 20.11
N LEU A 275 7.89 12.98 19.87
CA LEU A 275 6.65 12.95 19.12
C LEU A 275 5.55 13.72 19.85
N GLY A 276 4.42 13.98 19.18
CA GLY A 276 3.25 14.62 19.79
C GLY A 276 2.70 13.89 21.04
N ASP A 277 3.08 12.62 21.22
CA ASP A 277 2.93 11.85 22.48
C ASP A 277 4.13 10.91 22.61
N PRO A 278 4.77 10.80 23.79
CA PRO A 278 6.01 10.05 23.98
C PRO A 278 5.85 8.52 24.04
N VAL A 279 4.63 8.00 23.97
CA VAL A 279 4.32 6.57 24.19
C VAL A 279 5.21 5.61 23.39
N ILE A 280 5.53 5.93 22.13
CA ILE A 280 6.41 5.11 21.31
C ILE A 280 7.83 5.09 21.89
N GLY A 281 8.38 6.26 22.22
CA GLY A 281 9.69 6.39 22.83
C GLY A 281 9.77 5.68 24.19
N GLU A 282 8.74 5.83 25.02
CA GLU A 282 8.65 5.17 26.33
C GLU A 282 8.65 3.64 26.21
N LEU A 283 7.96 3.09 25.20
CA LEU A 283 7.89 1.65 24.97
C LEU A 283 9.20 1.06 24.44
N ILE A 284 9.98 1.83 23.65
CA ILE A 284 11.22 1.31 23.04
C ILE A 284 12.50 1.66 23.78
N LYS A 285 12.47 2.58 24.75
CA LYS A 285 13.69 3.06 25.45
C LYS A 285 14.46 1.95 26.17
N SER A 286 13.76 0.92 26.61
CA SER A 286 14.35 -0.25 27.29
C SER A 286 14.34 -1.52 26.41
N ALA A 287 13.80 -1.45 25.19
CA ALA A 287 13.74 -2.58 24.29
C ALA A 287 15.10 -2.82 23.60
N GLU A 288 15.47 -4.08 23.43
CA GLU A 288 16.70 -4.48 22.73
C GLU A 288 16.59 -4.20 21.22
N PRO A 289 17.43 -3.32 20.64
CA PRO A 289 17.40 -3.05 19.21
C PRO A 289 18.02 -4.20 18.42
N ILE A 290 17.45 -4.46 17.24
CA ILE A 290 17.94 -5.47 16.29
C ILE A 290 18.46 -4.74 15.05
N GLY A 291 19.78 -4.75 14.86
CA GLY A 291 20.40 -4.08 13.70
C GLY A 291 20.42 -2.56 13.79
N GLY A 292 20.68 -1.94 12.63
CA GLY A 292 20.77 -0.49 12.46
C GLY A 292 19.44 0.21 12.20
N VAL A 293 19.53 1.48 11.81
CA VAL A 293 18.38 2.29 11.40
C VAL A 293 18.34 2.35 9.87
N GLU A 294 17.23 1.93 9.29
CA GLU A 294 16.96 2.01 7.86
C GLU A 294 16.18 3.28 7.53
N THR A 295 16.62 4.03 6.52
CA THR A 295 15.98 5.29 6.16
C THR A 295 15.50 5.35 4.72
N THR A 296 14.44 6.12 4.45
CA THR A 296 13.99 6.43 3.10
C THR A 296 13.41 7.84 2.99
N ARG A 297 13.59 8.46 1.81
CA ARG A 297 12.98 9.73 1.43
C ARG A 297 12.14 9.63 0.15
N ALA A 298 12.00 8.42 -0.40
CA ALA A 298 11.23 8.17 -1.63
C ALA A 298 9.72 8.01 -1.35
N THR A 299 9.11 9.01 -0.70
CA THR A 299 7.78 8.92 -0.10
C THR A 299 6.73 9.82 -0.77
N GLY A 300 7.11 10.71 -1.68
CA GLY A 300 6.18 11.63 -2.35
C GLY A 300 5.04 10.90 -3.08
N ASN A 301 3.85 11.49 -3.02
CA ASN A 301 2.72 11.03 -3.80
C ASN A 301 2.94 11.41 -5.27
N ARG A 302 2.81 10.44 -6.17
CA ARG A 302 2.89 10.64 -7.63
C ARG A 302 1.84 9.79 -8.31
N ARG A 303 1.04 10.39 -9.21
CA ARG A 303 0.03 9.69 -10.01
C ARG A 303 0.16 10.04 -11.48
N ARG A 304 0.15 9.03 -12.33
CA ARG A 304 0.06 9.12 -13.78
C ARG A 304 -1.35 8.76 -14.22
N TYR A 305 -1.99 9.65 -14.98
CA TYR A 305 -3.38 9.53 -15.37
C TYR A 305 -3.50 8.76 -16.69
N TYR A 306 -3.02 7.52 -16.74
CA TYR A 306 -3.08 6.66 -17.92
C TYR A 306 -4.52 6.43 -18.41
N GLU A 307 -5.49 6.38 -17.50
CA GLU A 307 -6.91 6.23 -17.80
C GLU A 307 -7.52 7.42 -18.55
N LYS A 308 -6.82 8.55 -18.58
CA LYS A 308 -7.21 9.80 -19.28
C LYS A 308 -6.46 10.01 -20.59
N ALA A 309 -5.61 9.06 -20.98
CA ALA A 309 -4.88 9.17 -22.23
C ALA A 309 -5.86 9.20 -23.42
N GLU A 310 -5.67 10.13 -24.35
CA GLU A 310 -6.50 10.26 -25.56
C GLU A 310 -6.37 9.05 -26.48
N ARG A 311 -5.15 8.49 -26.53
CA ARG A 311 -4.82 7.29 -27.29
C ARG A 311 -4.12 6.30 -26.38
N TRP A 312 -4.54 5.05 -26.42
CA TRP A 312 -3.95 3.96 -25.65
C TRP A 312 -3.73 2.75 -26.55
N PRO A 313 -2.55 2.10 -26.54
CA PRO A 313 -2.30 0.95 -27.37
C PRO A 313 -3.07 -0.28 -26.85
N GLU A 314 -3.54 -1.12 -27.73
CA GLU A 314 -4.01 -2.45 -27.35
C GLU A 314 -2.85 -3.29 -26.82
N GLY A 315 -3.16 -4.31 -26.02
CA GLY A 315 -2.15 -5.23 -25.51
C GLY A 315 -1.23 -4.67 -24.42
N PHE A 316 -1.51 -3.50 -23.83
CA PHE A 316 -0.70 -2.94 -22.75
C PHE A 316 -1.54 -2.31 -21.63
N ALA A 317 -1.19 -2.59 -20.38
CA ALA A 317 -1.76 -1.88 -19.23
C ALA A 317 -0.71 -1.73 -18.10
N VAL A 318 -0.94 -0.75 -17.22
CA VAL A 318 -0.05 -0.39 -16.12
C VAL A 318 -0.81 -0.51 -14.80
N LEU A 319 -0.21 -1.14 -13.77
CA LEU A 319 -0.85 -1.40 -12.49
C LEU A 319 0.04 -1.00 -11.29
N GLY A 320 -0.59 -0.83 -10.13
CA GLY A 320 0.08 -0.59 -8.85
C GLY A 320 0.87 0.71 -8.82
N ASP A 321 2.05 0.69 -8.16
CA ASP A 321 2.91 1.87 -7.98
C ASP A 321 3.48 2.42 -9.32
N ALA A 322 3.38 1.67 -10.41
CA ALA A 322 3.68 2.16 -11.75
C ALA A 322 2.64 3.18 -12.23
N VAL A 323 1.40 3.11 -11.75
CA VAL A 323 0.34 4.10 -11.95
C VAL A 323 0.42 5.19 -10.90
N ALA A 324 0.43 4.82 -9.61
CA ALA A 324 0.48 5.79 -8.52
C ALA A 324 1.22 5.24 -7.31
N GLY A 325 2.26 5.99 -6.89
CA GLY A 325 2.93 5.78 -5.62
C GLY A 325 2.39 6.76 -4.59
N TYR A 326 2.12 6.28 -3.39
CA TYR A 326 1.59 7.07 -2.28
C TYR A 326 2.64 7.29 -1.20
N ASN A 327 2.44 8.30 -0.39
CA ASN A 327 3.13 8.41 0.89
C ASN A 327 2.79 7.16 1.75
N PRO A 328 3.80 6.37 2.15
CA PRO A 328 3.57 5.10 2.84
C PRO A 328 2.85 5.22 4.20
N VAL A 329 2.83 6.41 4.82
CA VAL A 329 2.17 6.65 6.12
C VAL A 329 0.69 6.23 6.12
N TYR A 330 0.04 6.25 4.97
CA TYR A 330 -1.38 5.87 4.84
C TYR A 330 -1.60 4.35 4.68
N GLY A 331 -0.55 3.58 4.39
CA GLY A 331 -0.63 2.13 4.28
C GLY A 331 -1.46 1.58 3.11
N HIS A 332 -1.79 2.39 2.10
CA HIS A 332 -2.74 2.00 1.04
C HIS A 332 -2.13 1.17 -0.10
N GLY A 333 -0.82 1.22 -0.31
CA GLY A 333 -0.16 0.64 -1.50
C GLY A 333 -0.51 -0.84 -1.75
N LEU A 334 -0.42 -1.69 -0.72
CA LEU A 334 -0.74 -3.11 -0.82
C LEU A 334 -2.21 -3.38 -1.13
N THR A 335 -3.11 -2.62 -0.48
CA THR A 335 -4.56 -2.71 -0.71
C THR A 335 -4.91 -2.32 -2.15
N VAL A 336 -4.35 -1.20 -2.66
CA VAL A 336 -4.57 -0.76 -4.05
C VAL A 336 -4.01 -1.75 -5.05
N SER A 337 -2.83 -2.36 -4.76
CA SER A 337 -2.25 -3.41 -5.61
C SER A 337 -3.22 -4.57 -5.81
N ALA A 338 -3.78 -5.10 -4.72
CA ALA A 338 -4.75 -6.19 -4.80
C ALA A 338 -6.05 -5.76 -5.48
N GLN A 339 -6.64 -4.62 -5.10
CA GLN A 339 -7.87 -4.13 -5.70
C GLN A 339 -7.72 -3.81 -7.21
N SER A 340 -6.53 -3.40 -7.65
CA SER A 340 -6.23 -3.21 -9.08
C SER A 340 -6.22 -4.54 -9.83
N ALA A 341 -5.72 -5.61 -9.21
CA ALA A 341 -5.77 -6.96 -9.77
C ALA A 341 -7.21 -7.53 -9.80
N VAL A 342 -8.03 -7.26 -8.76
CA VAL A 342 -9.47 -7.57 -8.79
C VAL A 342 -10.16 -6.85 -9.95
N ALA A 343 -9.81 -5.58 -10.19
CA ALA A 343 -10.35 -4.81 -11.32
C ALA A 343 -9.91 -5.40 -12.66
N LEU A 344 -8.64 -5.81 -12.81
CA LEU A 344 -8.14 -6.55 -13.97
C LEU A 344 -8.99 -7.80 -14.25
N ARG A 345 -9.18 -8.66 -13.23
CA ARG A 345 -9.99 -9.89 -13.33
C ARG A 345 -11.43 -9.59 -13.75
N GLY A 346 -12.02 -8.53 -13.18
CA GLY A 346 -13.37 -8.10 -13.51
C GLY A 346 -13.53 -7.67 -14.97
N VAL A 347 -12.50 -7.12 -15.60
CA VAL A 347 -12.50 -6.79 -17.04
C VAL A 347 -12.32 -8.05 -17.88
N LEU A 348 -11.36 -8.91 -17.55
CA LEU A 348 -11.05 -10.11 -18.33
C LEU A 348 -12.16 -11.16 -18.31
N ARG A 349 -12.97 -11.20 -17.26
CA ARG A 349 -14.20 -12.05 -17.22
C ARG A 349 -15.30 -11.60 -18.20
N ARG A 350 -15.22 -10.37 -18.72
CA ARG A 350 -16.24 -9.77 -19.60
C ARG A 350 -15.71 -9.46 -21.00
N ALA A 351 -14.42 -9.59 -21.23
CA ALA A 351 -13.77 -9.24 -22.47
C ALA A 351 -12.63 -10.21 -22.76
N HIS A 352 -12.45 -10.54 -24.04
CA HIS A 352 -11.29 -11.31 -24.47
C HIS A 352 -10.01 -10.53 -24.17
N LEU A 353 -8.95 -11.22 -23.71
CA LEU A 353 -7.68 -10.63 -23.29
C LEU A 353 -7.07 -9.74 -24.38
N ALA A 354 -7.04 -10.21 -25.64
CA ALA A 354 -6.55 -9.47 -26.80
C ALA A 354 -7.66 -8.67 -27.53
N GLY A 355 -8.87 -8.57 -26.94
CA GLY A 355 -10.02 -7.95 -27.57
C GLY A 355 -9.90 -6.42 -27.70
N PRO A 356 -10.56 -5.80 -28.68
CA PRO A 356 -10.53 -4.35 -28.88
C PRO A 356 -10.95 -3.56 -27.64
N GLY A 357 -10.16 -2.56 -27.25
CA GLY A 357 -10.39 -1.68 -26.11
C GLY A 357 -10.21 -2.36 -24.74
N THR A 358 -9.77 -3.63 -24.66
CA THR A 358 -9.58 -4.33 -23.38
C THR A 358 -8.51 -3.68 -22.55
N ALA A 359 -7.37 -3.31 -23.12
CA ALA A 359 -6.27 -2.66 -22.43
C ALA A 359 -6.72 -1.33 -21.75
N LEU A 360 -7.45 -0.48 -22.46
CA LEU A 360 -7.96 0.77 -21.90
C LEU A 360 -9.05 0.53 -20.83
N ARG A 361 -9.89 -0.51 -21.00
CA ARG A 361 -10.86 -0.89 -19.96
C ARG A 361 -10.17 -1.34 -18.67
N ILE A 362 -9.06 -2.10 -18.77
CA ILE A 362 -8.25 -2.48 -17.63
C ILE A 362 -7.70 -1.21 -16.95
N GLN A 363 -7.10 -0.30 -17.71
CA GLN A 363 -6.53 0.94 -17.18
C GLN A 363 -7.57 1.79 -16.45
N ARG A 364 -8.77 1.94 -17.02
CA ARG A 364 -9.89 2.69 -16.40
C ARG A 364 -10.46 1.99 -15.16
N ALA A 365 -10.53 0.68 -15.16
CA ALA A 365 -11.01 -0.08 -14.00
C ALA A 365 -10.04 0.01 -12.83
N ALA A 366 -8.73 -0.16 -13.07
CA ALA A 366 -7.68 -0.02 -12.07
C ALA A 366 -7.55 1.41 -11.52
N ALA A 367 -7.92 2.42 -12.30
CA ALA A 367 -7.90 3.81 -11.86
C ALA A 367 -8.85 4.12 -10.70
N ARG A 368 -9.89 3.30 -10.45
CA ARG A 368 -10.87 3.53 -9.37
C ARG A 368 -10.26 3.37 -7.98
N PRO A 369 -9.68 2.21 -7.59
CA PRO A 369 -9.00 2.08 -6.29
C PRO A 369 -7.81 3.04 -6.18
N VAL A 370 -7.10 3.31 -7.27
CA VAL A 370 -6.02 4.30 -7.32
C VAL A 370 -6.53 5.69 -6.94
N ALA A 371 -7.66 6.13 -7.50
CA ALA A 371 -8.22 7.46 -7.20
C ALA A 371 -8.64 7.59 -5.73
N ALA A 372 -9.31 6.57 -5.19
CA ALA A 372 -9.73 6.59 -3.78
C ALA A 372 -8.54 6.75 -2.81
N ALA A 373 -7.48 5.97 -3.00
CA ALA A 373 -6.27 6.08 -2.17
C ALA A 373 -5.52 7.40 -2.40
N TRP A 374 -5.50 7.89 -3.65
CA TRP A 374 -4.90 9.18 -4.00
C TRP A 374 -5.56 10.33 -3.27
N ASP A 375 -6.90 10.38 -3.27
CA ASP A 375 -7.65 11.45 -2.65
C ASP A 375 -7.44 11.47 -1.11
N LEU A 376 -7.35 10.29 -0.48
CA LEU A 376 -7.01 10.17 0.95
C LEU A 376 -5.61 10.69 1.26
N ALA A 377 -4.60 10.27 0.49
CA ALA A 377 -3.21 10.66 0.72
C ALA A 377 -2.97 12.15 0.43
N VAL A 378 -3.44 12.65 -0.70
CA VAL A 378 -3.23 14.05 -1.12
C VAL A 378 -4.09 15.01 -0.30
N GLY A 379 -5.29 14.59 0.09
CA GLY A 379 -6.20 15.40 0.92
C GLY A 379 -5.62 15.80 2.27
N GLN A 380 -4.57 15.13 2.73
CA GLN A 380 -3.84 15.46 3.94
C GLN A 380 -2.47 16.07 3.65
N ASP A 381 -1.68 15.44 2.75
CA ASP A 381 -0.31 15.88 2.44
C ASP A 381 -0.25 17.28 1.82
N ALA A 382 -1.26 17.71 1.06
CA ALA A 382 -1.31 19.02 0.45
C ALA A 382 -1.35 20.20 1.46
N PHE A 383 -1.66 19.93 2.72
CA PHE A 383 -1.67 20.96 3.77
C PHE A 383 -0.30 21.24 4.39
N TYR A 384 0.70 20.40 4.12
CA TYR A 384 2.07 20.71 4.57
C TYR A 384 2.72 21.78 3.68
N PRO A 385 3.52 22.69 4.25
CA PRO A 385 4.20 23.74 3.50
C PRO A 385 5.06 23.18 2.36
N GLY A 386 4.88 23.72 1.15
CA GLY A 386 5.64 23.33 -0.04
C GLY A 386 5.37 21.91 -0.55
N ALA A 387 4.27 21.28 -0.14
CA ALA A 387 3.90 19.94 -0.60
C ALA A 387 3.30 19.91 -2.02
N ALA A 388 2.66 21.00 -2.43
CA ALA A 388 2.05 21.17 -3.76
C ALA A 388 2.36 22.56 -4.32
N ASP A 389 2.33 22.69 -5.64
CA ASP A 389 2.60 23.96 -6.36
C ASP A 389 1.55 25.05 -6.05
N THR A 390 0.33 24.62 -5.70
CA THR A 390 -0.77 25.52 -5.37
C THR A 390 -1.28 25.23 -3.97
N PRO A 391 -1.59 26.30 -3.17
CA PRO A 391 -2.17 26.09 -1.85
C PRO A 391 -3.56 25.47 -1.94
N PRO A 392 -4.01 24.76 -0.87
CA PRO A 392 -5.34 24.15 -0.84
C PRO A 392 -6.44 25.19 -1.09
N THR A 393 -7.41 24.82 -1.90
CA THR A 393 -8.58 25.63 -2.25
C THR A 393 -9.52 25.81 -1.04
N ALA A 394 -10.48 26.72 -1.14
CA ALA A 394 -11.52 26.90 -0.10
C ALA A 394 -12.36 25.62 0.10
N VAL A 395 -12.62 24.88 -0.98
CA VAL A 395 -13.35 23.60 -0.94
C VAL A 395 -12.53 22.54 -0.23
N GLU A 396 -11.25 22.39 -0.54
CA GLU A 396 -10.36 21.44 0.12
C GLU A 396 -10.23 21.74 1.62
N ARG A 397 -10.10 23.02 2.00
CA ARG A 397 -10.10 23.42 3.42
C ARG A 397 -11.42 23.11 4.13
N PHE A 398 -12.56 23.29 3.46
CA PHE A 398 -13.85 22.91 4.00
C PHE A 398 -13.95 21.39 4.22
N LEU A 399 -13.55 20.59 3.21
CA LEU A 399 -13.54 19.13 3.31
C LEU A 399 -12.60 18.64 4.41
N ALA A 400 -11.43 19.24 4.57
CA ALA A 400 -10.49 18.90 5.64
C ALA A 400 -11.14 19.11 7.03
N ARG A 401 -11.82 20.25 7.26
CA ARG A 401 -12.54 20.50 8.52
C ARG A 401 -13.68 19.50 8.76
N PHE A 402 -14.37 19.08 7.68
CA PHE A 402 -15.40 18.06 7.78
C PHE A 402 -14.78 16.71 8.20
N VAL A 403 -13.66 16.32 7.60
CA VAL A 403 -12.92 15.10 7.95
C VAL A 403 -12.41 15.17 9.39
N ASP A 404 -11.83 16.28 9.83
CA ASP A 404 -11.39 16.48 11.22
C ASP A 404 -12.53 16.29 12.23
N ARG A 405 -13.72 16.80 11.90
CA ARG A 405 -14.91 16.60 12.73
C ARG A 405 -15.38 15.15 12.71
N ALA A 406 -15.32 14.48 11.55
CA ALA A 406 -15.64 13.06 11.44
C ALA A 406 -14.67 12.21 12.28
N VAL A 407 -13.37 12.50 12.23
CA VAL A 407 -12.32 11.86 13.04
C VAL A 407 -12.59 12.08 14.54
N ALA A 408 -12.85 13.32 14.97
CA ALA A 408 -13.17 13.64 16.36
C ALA A 408 -14.46 12.93 16.86
N THR A 409 -15.41 12.70 15.97
CA THR A 409 -16.64 11.96 16.27
C THR A 409 -16.35 10.47 16.37
N GLY A 410 -15.63 9.90 15.39
CA GLY A 410 -15.23 8.49 15.35
C GLY A 410 -14.36 8.09 16.53
N ALA A 411 -13.51 8.98 17.02
CA ALA A 411 -12.70 8.73 18.20
C ALA A 411 -13.52 8.40 19.47
N ARG A 412 -14.81 8.72 19.50
CA ARG A 412 -15.69 8.59 20.65
C ARG A 412 -16.95 7.76 20.38
N ASN A 413 -17.23 7.43 19.11
CA ASN A 413 -18.43 6.74 18.68
C ASN A 413 -18.08 5.56 17.75
N PRO A 414 -18.41 4.30 18.09
CA PRO A 414 -18.03 3.13 17.31
C PRO A 414 -18.69 3.08 15.92
N ARG A 415 -19.91 3.61 15.75
CA ARG A 415 -20.59 3.63 14.43
C ARG A 415 -19.91 4.62 13.48
N ALA A 416 -19.58 5.80 13.98
CA ALA A 416 -18.84 6.80 13.22
C ALA A 416 -17.41 6.33 12.90
N LEU A 417 -16.75 5.64 13.85
CA LEU A 417 -15.44 5.03 13.60
C LEU A 417 -15.54 3.96 12.50
N GLY A 418 -16.57 3.12 12.53
CA GLY A 418 -16.81 2.14 11.47
C GLY A 418 -16.97 2.79 10.10
N ALA A 419 -17.70 3.91 9.99
CA ALA A 419 -17.85 4.64 8.75
C ALA A 419 -16.52 5.26 8.24
N LEU A 420 -15.68 5.76 9.15
CA LEU A 420 -14.33 6.21 8.81
C LEU A 420 -13.48 5.06 8.28
N LEU A 421 -13.48 3.92 8.96
CA LEU A 421 -12.69 2.76 8.58
C LEU A 421 -13.19 2.11 7.28
N ASP A 422 -14.48 2.15 6.97
CA ASP A 422 -15.02 1.76 5.66
C ASP A 422 -14.30 2.50 4.51
N VAL A 423 -14.05 3.82 4.70
CA VAL A 423 -13.36 4.66 3.71
C VAL A 423 -11.84 4.45 3.74
N MET A 424 -11.24 4.45 4.93
CA MET A 424 -9.80 4.25 5.10
C MET A 424 -9.34 2.87 4.60
N SER A 425 -10.17 1.85 4.73
CA SER A 425 -9.90 0.50 4.24
C SER A 425 -10.16 0.33 2.74
N LEU A 426 -10.56 1.38 2.03
CA LEU A 426 -10.95 1.35 0.62
C LEU A 426 -12.07 0.34 0.32
N GLU A 427 -12.97 0.14 1.27
CA GLU A 427 -14.14 -0.74 1.13
C GLU A 427 -15.33 -0.01 0.58
N LYS A 428 -15.46 1.27 0.94
CA LYS A 428 -16.54 2.14 0.49
C LYS A 428 -15.99 3.50 0.05
N PRO A 429 -16.70 4.19 -0.86
CA PRO A 429 -16.31 5.51 -1.31
C PRO A 429 -16.41 6.55 -0.20
N ALA A 430 -15.73 7.69 -0.35
CA ALA A 430 -15.72 8.79 0.63
C ALA A 430 -17.13 9.32 0.97
N THR A 431 -18.11 9.17 0.08
CA THR A 431 -19.52 9.50 0.35
C THR A 431 -20.12 8.72 1.52
N ARG A 432 -19.49 7.62 1.96
CA ARG A 432 -19.81 6.88 3.17
C ARG A 432 -19.79 7.77 4.42
N LEU A 433 -18.98 8.80 4.44
CA LEU A 433 -18.94 9.78 5.53
C LEU A 433 -20.19 10.67 5.61
N LEU A 434 -21.03 10.67 4.58
CA LEU A 434 -22.31 11.39 4.55
C LEU A 434 -23.51 10.54 5.03
N SER A 435 -23.26 9.32 5.51
CA SER A 435 -24.29 8.41 5.99
C SER A 435 -24.85 8.83 7.37
N PRO A 436 -26.07 8.40 7.73
CA PRO A 436 -26.70 8.77 9.00
C PRO A 436 -25.88 8.36 10.23
N ASP A 437 -25.22 7.22 10.20
CA ASP A 437 -24.38 6.71 11.29
C ASP A 437 -23.09 7.54 11.52
N MET A 438 -22.70 8.38 10.57
CA MET A 438 -21.69 9.42 10.73
C MET A 438 -22.33 10.78 11.07
N LEU A 439 -23.30 11.23 10.27
CA LEU A 439 -23.84 12.58 10.40
C LEU A 439 -24.63 12.82 11.69
N LEU A 440 -25.44 11.84 12.14
CA LEU A 440 -26.20 11.99 13.39
C LEU A 440 -25.29 12.18 14.62
N PRO A 441 -24.25 11.34 14.83
CA PRO A 441 -23.29 11.60 15.91
C PRO A 441 -22.51 12.91 15.76
N MET A 442 -22.23 13.37 14.53
CA MET A 442 -21.59 14.67 14.30
C MET A 442 -22.47 15.85 14.71
N LEU A 443 -23.77 15.75 14.49
CA LEU A 443 -24.73 16.82 14.78
C LEU A 443 -25.11 16.87 16.27
N PHE A 444 -25.41 15.70 16.85
CA PHE A 444 -25.93 15.61 18.23
C PHE A 444 -24.82 15.35 19.26
N GLY A 445 -23.60 15.14 18.81
CA GLY A 445 -22.42 14.91 19.62
C GLY A 445 -22.37 13.51 20.25
N PRO A 446 -21.18 12.93 20.37
CA PRO A 446 -20.98 11.71 21.15
C PRO A 446 -20.99 12.07 22.65
N PRO A 447 -21.61 11.23 23.51
CA PRO A 447 -21.73 11.51 24.94
C PRO A 447 -20.41 11.34 25.73
N LYS A 448 -19.38 10.73 25.11
CA LYS A 448 -18.11 10.41 25.79
C LYS A 448 -17.09 11.55 25.68
N PRO A 449 -16.34 11.90 26.75
CA PRO A 449 -15.27 12.89 26.69
C PRO A 449 -14.10 12.38 25.85
N PHE A 450 -13.20 13.27 25.42
CA PHE A 450 -11.92 12.92 24.81
C PHE A 450 -11.01 12.22 25.83
N LEU A 451 -10.18 11.29 25.35
CA LEU A 451 -9.15 10.67 26.17
C LEU A 451 -7.99 11.64 26.34
N GLN A 452 -7.39 11.64 27.53
CA GLN A 452 -6.24 12.50 27.87
C GLN A 452 -4.90 11.82 27.57
N GLY A 453 -4.91 10.51 27.25
CA GLY A 453 -3.71 9.73 26.95
C GLY A 453 -4.03 8.45 26.17
N PRO A 454 -2.99 7.65 25.85
CA PRO A 454 -3.12 6.43 25.07
C PRO A 454 -4.00 5.39 25.82
N PRO A 455 -5.02 4.82 25.15
CA PRO A 455 -5.95 3.85 25.75
C PRO A 455 -5.35 2.45 25.85
N MET A 456 -4.19 2.33 26.48
CA MET A 456 -3.57 1.06 26.81
C MET A 456 -4.16 0.51 28.12
N THR A 457 -4.36 -0.79 28.17
CA THR A 457 -4.74 -1.48 29.42
C THR A 457 -3.55 -1.54 30.37
N GLU A 458 -3.81 -1.79 31.66
CA GLU A 458 -2.77 -1.96 32.64
C GLU A 458 -1.88 -3.18 32.33
N ALA A 459 -2.49 -4.28 31.85
CA ALA A 459 -1.76 -5.47 31.41
C ALA A 459 -0.80 -5.17 30.24
N GLU A 460 -1.23 -4.39 29.24
CA GLU A 460 -0.39 -3.98 28.10
C GLU A 460 0.78 -3.09 28.57
N ARG A 461 0.55 -2.20 29.52
CA ARG A 461 1.63 -1.36 30.09
C ARG A 461 2.64 -2.20 30.87
N ASN A 462 2.15 -3.06 31.74
CA ASN A 462 3.00 -3.91 32.59
C ASN A 462 3.80 -4.90 31.75
N SER A 463 3.21 -5.50 30.71
CA SER A 463 3.91 -6.45 29.83
C SER A 463 5.07 -5.82 29.06
N ALA A 464 5.03 -4.52 28.81
CA ALA A 464 6.08 -3.79 28.09
C ALA A 464 7.20 -3.26 29.04
N MET A 465 6.96 -3.22 30.35
CA MET A 465 7.92 -2.71 31.33
C MET A 465 8.82 -3.79 31.97
N LEU A 466 8.50 -5.04 31.72
CA LEU A 466 9.27 -6.21 32.21
C LEU A 466 10.31 -6.65 31.18
#